data_f9ba271f548119a5388ee5a864bbbfbc
#
_entry.id   f9ba271f548119a5388ee5a864bbbfbc
#
_cell.length_a   1.000
_cell.length_b   1.000
_cell.length_c   1.000
_cell.angle_alpha   90.00
_cell.angle_beta   90.00
_cell.angle_gamma   90.00
#
_symmetry.space_group_name_H-M   'P 1'
#
loop_
_entity.id
_entity.type
_entity.pdbx_description
1 polymer ?
#
loop_
_entity_poly.entity_id
_entity_poly.type
_entity_poly.pdbx_seq_one_letter_code
_entity_poly.pdbx_strand_id
1 'polypeptide(L)'
;MKIYLRGFYLTTLLVAFIFMSNSAFSQEDWWKDKKYKTEEAKKKYELCKKTFKEISVGFSASSINTISRYFGSEVFLDVLGTEKGYYTSGQAEYIVSDFMDYFKVISVKYIRSYHNNSYAFVMGKYFYNLGSGKREIKLSISLKFRDDNWYIDQINLN
;
A
#
# COMPACT_ATOMS: atom_id res chain seq x y z
N MET A 1 -15.54 32.06 41.16
CA MET A 1 -15.86 30.68 40.74
C MET A 1 -15.86 30.48 39.20
N LYS A 2 -15.34 31.41 38.38
CA LYS A 2 -15.32 31.30 36.90
C LYS A 2 -13.95 30.89 36.31
N ILE A 3 -12.87 30.84 37.10
CA ILE A 3 -11.52 30.60 36.60
C ILE A 3 -11.20 29.08 36.54
N TYR A 4 -11.80 28.27 37.42
CA TYR A 4 -11.56 26.80 37.46
C TYR A 4 -12.23 26.05 36.31
N LEU A 5 -13.30 26.59 35.71
CA LEU A 5 -13.98 25.92 34.60
C LEU A 5 -13.16 25.97 33.29
N ARG A 6 -12.40 27.05 33.05
CA ARG A 6 -11.57 27.21 31.85
C ARG A 6 -10.35 26.27 31.82
N GLY A 7 -9.78 26.01 33.01
CA GLY A 7 -8.65 25.07 33.11
C GLY A 7 -9.07 23.60 32.84
N PHE A 8 -10.28 23.23 33.23
CA PHE A 8 -10.78 21.88 33.08
C PHE A 8 -11.06 21.53 31.61
N TYR A 9 -11.55 22.45 30.79
CA TYR A 9 -11.77 22.25 29.37
C TYR A 9 -10.47 22.18 28.58
N LEU A 10 -9.43 22.91 28.98
CA LEU A 10 -8.13 22.85 28.31
C LEU A 10 -7.42 21.53 28.56
N THR A 11 -7.48 20.98 29.77
CA THR A 11 -6.88 19.70 30.13
C THR A 11 -7.62 18.51 29.47
N THR A 12 -8.95 18.54 29.39
CA THR A 12 -9.73 17.50 28.70
C THR A 12 -9.49 17.53 27.18
N LEU A 13 -9.31 18.70 26.57
CA LEU A 13 -9.00 18.82 25.14
C LEU A 13 -7.59 18.30 24.82
N LEU A 14 -6.62 18.56 25.69
CA LEU A 14 -5.25 18.07 25.53
C LEU A 14 -5.17 16.53 25.67
N VAL A 15 -5.90 15.93 26.61
CA VAL A 15 -5.97 14.47 26.80
C VAL A 15 -6.66 13.81 25.61
N ALA A 16 -7.72 14.39 25.05
CA ALA A 16 -8.40 13.89 23.86
C ALA A 16 -7.47 13.90 22.62
N PHE A 17 -6.60 14.91 22.50
CA PHE A 17 -5.63 15.00 21.41
C PHE A 17 -4.53 13.92 21.51
N ILE A 18 -4.12 13.53 22.73
CA ILE A 18 -3.14 12.46 22.96
C ILE A 18 -3.73 11.09 22.63
N PHE A 19 -5.03 10.87 22.85
CA PHE A 19 -5.69 9.60 22.50
C PHE A 19 -5.95 9.45 20.99
N MET A 20 -6.07 10.54 20.21
CA MET A 20 -6.22 10.49 18.76
C MET A 20 -4.91 10.20 18.01
N SER A 21 -3.75 10.43 18.62
CA SER A 21 -2.45 10.17 17.98
C SER A 21 -1.97 8.72 18.08
N ASN A 22 -2.65 7.84 18.83
CA ASN A 22 -2.23 6.44 19.02
C ASN A 22 -2.86 5.43 18.04
N SER A 23 -3.60 5.87 17.03
CA SER A 23 -4.04 5.00 15.93
C SER A 23 -3.02 4.95 14.77
N ALA A 24 -1.73 5.18 15.04
CA ALA A 24 -0.67 4.85 14.11
C ALA A 24 -0.57 3.32 14.01
N PHE A 25 -1.28 2.82 13.08
CA PHE A 25 -1.42 1.44 12.68
C PHE A 25 -0.07 0.72 12.62
N SER A 26 0.15 -0.22 13.49
CA SER A 26 1.16 -1.26 13.34
C SER A 26 0.76 -2.18 12.17
N GLN A 27 0.99 -1.73 10.94
CA GLN A 27 0.79 -2.53 9.72
C GLN A 27 2.09 -3.29 9.35
N GLU A 28 3.03 -3.42 10.29
CA GLU A 28 4.38 -3.92 10.01
C GLU A 28 4.55 -5.44 10.12
N ASP A 29 3.58 -6.18 10.66
CA ASP A 29 3.65 -7.65 10.82
C ASP A 29 3.71 -8.42 9.49
N TRP A 30 3.38 -7.78 8.36
CA TRP A 30 3.46 -8.39 7.03
C TRP A 30 4.90 -8.47 6.50
N TRP A 31 5.84 -7.69 7.08
CA TRP A 31 7.21 -7.57 6.63
C TRP A 31 8.17 -8.21 7.63
N LYS A 32 8.77 -9.33 7.25
CA LYS A 32 9.74 -10.03 8.09
C LYS A 32 11.13 -9.42 7.91
N ASP A 33 11.66 -8.81 8.96
CA ASP A 33 13.02 -8.30 8.96
C ASP A 33 14.03 -9.44 8.84
N LYS A 34 15.02 -9.24 7.97
CA LYS A 34 16.16 -10.16 7.78
C LYS A 34 17.44 -9.48 8.24
N LYS A 35 18.37 -10.28 8.80
CA LYS A 35 19.74 -9.80 9.01
C LYS A 35 20.47 -9.80 7.67
N TYR A 36 20.97 -8.65 7.25
CA TYR A 36 21.72 -8.49 6.01
C TYR A 36 23.21 -8.52 6.30
N LYS A 37 23.98 -9.15 5.39
CA LYS A 37 25.44 -9.28 5.51
C LYS A 37 26.19 -8.02 5.08
N THR A 38 25.57 -7.16 4.27
CA THR A 38 26.17 -5.94 3.71
C THR A 38 25.21 -4.75 3.84
N GLU A 39 25.78 -3.54 3.95
CA GLU A 39 24.99 -2.30 3.96
C GLU A 39 24.22 -2.06 2.64
N GLU A 40 24.80 -2.49 1.52
CA GLU A 40 24.12 -2.42 0.22
C GLU A 40 22.84 -3.28 0.19
N ALA A 41 22.94 -4.54 0.64
CA ALA A 41 21.79 -5.42 0.76
C ALA A 41 20.71 -4.85 1.69
N LYS A 42 21.13 -4.20 2.79
CA LYS A 42 20.22 -3.53 3.71
C LYS A 42 19.51 -2.34 3.06
N LYS A 43 20.24 -1.46 2.36
CA LYS A 43 19.65 -0.31 1.65
C LYS A 43 18.64 -0.76 0.61
N LYS A 44 18.96 -1.78 -0.15
CA LYS A 44 18.06 -2.38 -1.15
C LYS A 44 16.77 -2.93 -0.54
N TYR A 45 16.89 -3.59 0.61
CA TYR A 45 15.76 -4.09 1.40
C TYR A 45 14.86 -2.97 1.91
N GLU A 46 15.44 -1.94 2.51
CA GLU A 46 14.69 -0.78 3.01
C GLU A 46 13.97 -0.05 1.87
N LEU A 47 14.62 0.07 0.72
CA LEU A 47 13.99 0.63 -0.48
C LEU A 47 12.80 -0.23 -0.94
N CYS A 48 12.93 -1.56 -0.93
CA CYS A 48 11.83 -2.47 -1.25
C CYS A 48 10.63 -2.29 -0.31
N LYS A 49 10.89 -2.27 0.99
CA LYS A 49 9.87 -2.05 2.03
C LYS A 49 9.16 -0.71 1.83
N LYS A 50 9.93 0.35 1.59
CA LYS A 50 9.41 1.69 1.31
C LYS A 50 8.53 1.69 0.06
N THR A 51 8.97 1.06 -1.03
CA THR A 51 8.20 0.98 -2.28
C THR A 51 6.83 0.33 -2.06
N PHE A 52 6.77 -0.81 -1.36
CA PHE A 52 5.48 -1.42 -1.04
C PHE A 52 4.60 -0.55 -0.16
N LYS A 53 5.17 0.16 0.83
CA LYS A 53 4.41 1.10 1.66
C LYS A 53 3.79 2.22 0.81
N GLU A 54 4.55 2.82 -0.10
CA GLU A 54 4.05 3.89 -0.97
C GLU A 54 2.98 3.39 -1.94
N ILE A 55 3.12 2.19 -2.49
CA ILE A 55 2.09 1.56 -3.32
C ILE A 55 0.80 1.33 -2.50
N SER A 56 0.92 0.84 -1.25
CA SER A 56 -0.24 0.67 -0.37
C SER A 56 -0.94 1.99 -0.06
N VAL A 57 -0.18 3.06 0.16
CA VAL A 57 -0.72 4.43 0.32
C VAL A 57 -1.44 4.88 -0.94
N GLY A 58 -0.84 4.66 -2.12
CA GLY A 58 -1.46 4.98 -3.40
C GLY A 58 -2.81 4.29 -3.60
N PHE A 59 -2.88 2.98 -3.37
CA PHE A 59 -4.15 2.25 -3.41
C PHE A 59 -5.15 2.76 -2.38
N SER A 60 -4.73 2.97 -1.12
CA SER A 60 -5.61 3.43 -0.04
C SER A 60 -6.14 4.85 -0.25
N ALA A 61 -5.41 5.68 -0.99
CA ALA A 61 -5.81 7.04 -1.35
C ALA A 61 -6.48 7.13 -2.74
N SER A 62 -6.68 6.02 -3.44
CA SER A 62 -7.10 5.99 -4.86
C SER A 62 -6.24 6.91 -5.74
N SER A 63 -4.93 6.97 -5.48
CA SER A 63 -3.98 7.83 -6.20
C SER A 63 -3.15 7.02 -7.18
N ILE A 64 -3.61 6.97 -8.43
CA ILE A 64 -2.89 6.25 -9.49
C ILE A 64 -1.49 6.84 -9.72
N ASN A 65 -1.33 8.16 -9.65
CA ASN A 65 -0.04 8.83 -9.79
C ASN A 65 1.00 8.39 -8.76
N THR A 66 0.56 7.94 -7.57
CA THR A 66 1.46 7.41 -6.55
C THR A 66 1.90 6.00 -6.88
N ILE A 67 1.07 5.22 -7.55
CA ILE A 67 1.34 3.82 -7.92
C ILE A 67 2.12 3.76 -9.23
N SER A 68 1.71 4.50 -10.26
CA SER A 68 2.23 4.40 -11.63
C SER A 68 3.70 4.79 -11.75
N ARG A 69 4.22 5.63 -10.85
CA ARG A 69 5.67 5.93 -10.78
C ARG A 69 6.54 4.70 -10.57
N TYR A 70 5.96 3.62 -10.05
CA TYR A 70 6.63 2.34 -9.84
C TYR A 70 6.38 1.33 -10.95
N PHE A 71 5.60 1.65 -11.99
CA PHE A 71 5.40 0.74 -13.10
C PHE A 71 6.72 0.54 -13.87
N GLY A 72 6.99 -0.71 -14.23
CA GLY A 72 8.01 -1.03 -15.21
C GLY A 72 7.57 -0.59 -16.62
N SER A 73 8.40 -0.81 -17.63
CA SER A 73 8.02 -0.59 -19.04
C SER A 73 6.79 -1.37 -19.45
N GLU A 74 6.66 -2.59 -18.90
CA GLU A 74 5.49 -3.46 -19.01
C GLU A 74 5.12 -3.99 -17.63
N VAL A 75 3.83 -4.15 -17.38
CA VAL A 75 3.26 -4.68 -16.14
C VAL A 75 2.28 -5.78 -16.49
N PHE A 76 2.42 -6.95 -15.85
CA PHE A 76 1.39 -7.97 -15.94
C PHE A 76 0.22 -7.61 -15.01
N LEU A 77 -0.99 -7.52 -15.55
CA LEU A 77 -2.21 -7.34 -14.79
C LEU A 77 -3.09 -8.59 -14.86
N ASP A 78 -3.73 -8.91 -13.76
CA ASP A 78 -4.88 -9.83 -13.70
C ASP A 78 -5.92 -9.16 -12.80
N VAL A 79 -6.87 -8.45 -13.41
CA VAL A 79 -7.89 -7.67 -12.72
C VAL A 79 -9.24 -8.34 -12.92
N LEU A 80 -9.73 -9.02 -11.87
CA LEU A 80 -11.00 -9.73 -11.82
C LEU A 80 -11.18 -10.77 -12.95
N GLY A 81 -10.07 -11.25 -13.52
CA GLY A 81 -10.07 -12.18 -14.66
C GLY A 81 -10.55 -11.57 -15.99
N THR A 82 -10.94 -10.29 -16.02
CA THR A 82 -11.42 -9.59 -17.24
C THR A 82 -10.27 -8.93 -17.99
N GLU A 83 -9.37 -8.26 -17.29
CA GLU A 83 -8.16 -7.66 -17.83
C GLU A 83 -6.95 -8.51 -17.42
N LYS A 84 -6.47 -9.36 -18.34
CA LYS A 84 -5.38 -10.29 -18.06
C LYS A 84 -4.34 -10.31 -19.15
N GLY A 85 -3.13 -9.87 -18.85
CA GLY A 85 -2.02 -9.82 -19.81
C GLY A 85 -0.94 -8.84 -19.41
N TYR A 86 0.02 -8.65 -20.34
CA TYR A 86 1.05 -7.63 -20.25
C TYR A 86 0.57 -6.34 -20.88
N TYR A 87 0.74 -5.25 -20.17
CA TYR A 87 0.32 -3.91 -20.59
C TYR A 87 1.50 -2.94 -20.45
N THR A 88 1.59 -2.00 -21.35
CA THR A 88 2.52 -0.87 -21.21
C THR A 88 2.19 -0.09 -19.94
N SER A 89 3.14 0.65 -19.39
CA SER A 89 2.94 1.48 -18.20
C SER A 89 1.68 2.36 -18.29
N GLY A 90 1.45 3.04 -19.42
CA GLY A 90 0.27 3.89 -19.60
C GLY A 90 -1.06 3.12 -19.68
N GLN A 91 -1.07 1.94 -20.31
CA GLN A 91 -2.26 1.09 -20.32
C GLN A 91 -2.56 0.53 -18.91
N ALA A 92 -1.51 0.07 -18.20
CA ALA A 92 -1.64 -0.42 -16.83
C ALA A 92 -2.16 0.68 -15.88
N GLU A 93 -1.68 1.93 -16.05
CA GLU A 93 -2.17 3.09 -15.30
C GLU A 93 -3.66 3.30 -15.52
N TYR A 94 -4.12 3.27 -16.76
CA TYR A 94 -5.54 3.41 -17.09
C TYR A 94 -6.39 2.31 -16.46
N ILE A 95 -6.01 1.04 -16.63
CA ILE A 95 -6.76 -0.12 -16.11
C ILE A 95 -6.83 -0.09 -14.58
N VAL A 96 -5.71 0.19 -13.89
CA VAL A 96 -5.69 0.26 -12.43
C VAL A 96 -6.47 1.47 -11.91
N SER A 97 -6.43 2.60 -12.62
CA SER A 97 -7.25 3.78 -12.28
C SER A 97 -8.73 3.47 -12.38
N ASP A 98 -9.17 2.87 -13.49
CA ASP A 98 -10.57 2.49 -13.72
C ASP A 98 -11.07 1.51 -12.65
N PHE A 99 -10.24 0.51 -12.30
CA PHE A 99 -10.53 -0.40 -11.19
C PHE A 99 -10.74 0.35 -9.87
N MET A 100 -9.85 1.28 -9.49
CA MET A 100 -9.96 2.05 -8.24
C MET A 100 -11.16 3.00 -8.26
N ASP A 101 -11.54 3.51 -9.42
CA ASP A 101 -12.71 4.36 -9.58
C ASP A 101 -14.01 3.59 -9.41
N TYR A 102 -14.07 2.36 -9.89
CA TYR A 102 -15.23 1.50 -9.72
C TYR A 102 -15.32 0.92 -8.29
N PHE A 103 -14.22 0.37 -7.78
CA PHE A 103 -14.15 -0.25 -6.46
C PHE A 103 -13.60 0.74 -5.43
N LYS A 104 -14.45 1.67 -4.98
CA LYS A 104 -14.04 2.73 -4.03
C LYS A 104 -13.44 2.13 -2.76
N VAL A 105 -12.16 2.35 -2.57
CA VAL A 105 -11.36 1.77 -1.49
C VAL A 105 -11.82 2.25 -0.11
N ILE A 106 -11.81 1.33 0.86
CA ILE A 106 -11.88 1.63 2.29
C ILE A 106 -10.48 1.55 2.88
N SER A 107 -9.75 0.49 2.55
CA SER A 107 -8.39 0.24 3.04
C SER A 107 -7.70 -0.86 2.24
N VAL A 108 -6.38 -0.84 2.23
CA VAL A 108 -5.55 -1.94 1.75
C VAL A 108 -4.76 -2.50 2.91
N LYS A 109 -4.67 -3.83 3.02
CA LYS A 109 -3.93 -4.49 4.08
C LYS A 109 -3.06 -5.60 3.51
N TYR A 110 -1.74 -5.47 3.62
CA TYR A 110 -0.83 -6.57 3.34
C TYR A 110 -0.85 -7.59 4.48
N ILE A 111 -0.68 -8.87 4.13
CA ILE A 111 -0.74 -10.00 5.07
C ILE A 111 0.58 -10.75 5.08
N ARG A 112 1.21 -10.91 3.91
CA ARG A 112 2.47 -11.63 3.74
C ARG A 112 3.36 -10.93 2.75
N SER A 113 4.66 -11.07 2.94
CA SER A 113 5.67 -10.66 1.99
C SER A 113 6.73 -11.72 1.79
N TYR A 114 7.36 -11.67 0.65
CA TYR A 114 8.58 -12.39 0.33
C TYR A 114 9.51 -11.45 -0.45
N HIS A 115 10.81 -11.57 -0.24
CA HIS A 115 11.79 -10.81 -1.00
C HIS A 115 13.14 -11.54 -1.07
N ASN A 116 13.84 -11.31 -2.14
CA ASN A 116 15.25 -11.66 -2.36
C ASN A 116 15.99 -10.46 -3.00
N ASN A 117 17.16 -10.69 -3.58
CA ASN A 117 17.99 -9.60 -4.12
C ASN A 117 17.43 -8.93 -5.39
N SER A 118 16.51 -9.57 -6.12
CA SER A 118 16.03 -9.08 -7.42
C SER A 118 14.51 -9.12 -7.57
N TYR A 119 13.82 -9.79 -6.66
CA TYR A 119 12.39 -9.99 -6.72
C TYR A 119 11.77 -9.91 -5.34
N ALA A 120 10.59 -9.31 -5.27
CA ALA A 120 9.80 -9.27 -4.06
C ALA A 120 8.31 -9.33 -4.40
N PHE A 121 7.50 -9.88 -3.48
CA PHE A 121 6.05 -9.78 -3.62
C PHE A 121 5.39 -9.61 -2.26
N VAL A 122 4.18 -9.05 -2.29
CA VAL A 122 3.25 -8.97 -1.17
C VAL A 122 1.92 -9.57 -1.57
N MET A 123 1.25 -10.16 -0.58
CA MET A 123 -0.14 -10.61 -0.67
C MET A 123 -0.95 -9.88 0.39
N GLY A 124 -2.18 -9.51 0.05
CA GLY A 124 -3.05 -8.77 0.94
C GLY A 124 -4.50 -8.76 0.46
N LYS A 125 -5.23 -7.79 1.00
CA LYS A 125 -6.65 -7.56 0.71
C LYS A 125 -6.88 -6.09 0.40
N TYR A 126 -7.68 -5.86 -0.62
CA TYR A 126 -8.25 -4.57 -0.99
C TYR A 126 -9.70 -4.56 -0.50
N PHE A 127 -10.02 -3.71 0.43
CA PHE A 127 -11.36 -3.57 0.98
C PHE A 127 -12.06 -2.38 0.34
N TYR A 128 -13.31 -2.60 -0.09
CA TYR A 128 -14.13 -1.60 -0.75
C TYR A 128 -15.59 -1.66 -0.30
N ASN A 129 -16.36 -0.62 -0.59
CA ASN A 129 -17.81 -0.59 -0.38
C ASN A 129 -18.54 -1.05 -1.64
N LEU A 130 -19.53 -1.91 -1.46
CA LEU A 130 -20.50 -2.25 -2.50
C LEU A 130 -21.90 -2.20 -1.89
N GLY A 131 -22.70 -1.22 -2.29
CA GLY A 131 -23.97 -0.94 -1.65
C GLY A 131 -23.79 -0.61 -0.17
N SER A 132 -24.50 -1.32 0.72
CA SER A 132 -24.41 -1.15 2.18
C SER A 132 -23.33 -2.02 2.85
N GLY A 133 -22.55 -2.80 2.09
CA GLY A 133 -21.66 -3.82 2.63
C GLY A 133 -20.18 -3.60 2.27
N LYS A 134 -19.31 -3.86 3.26
CA LYS A 134 -17.86 -3.98 3.02
C LYS A 134 -17.58 -5.31 2.30
N ARG A 135 -16.78 -5.24 1.25
CA ARG A 135 -16.31 -6.38 0.45
C ARG A 135 -14.78 -6.39 0.39
N GLU A 136 -14.22 -7.51 -0.05
CA GLU A 136 -12.78 -7.65 -0.23
C GLU A 136 -12.42 -8.33 -1.54
N ILE A 137 -11.30 -7.91 -2.11
CA ILE A 137 -10.63 -8.49 -3.26
C ILE A 137 -9.23 -8.90 -2.80
N LYS A 138 -8.76 -10.07 -3.21
CA LYS A 138 -7.37 -10.49 -2.97
C LYS A 138 -6.46 -9.62 -3.81
N LEU A 139 -5.44 -9.05 -3.17
CA LEU A 139 -4.42 -8.23 -3.81
C LEU A 139 -3.08 -8.95 -3.74
N SER A 140 -2.38 -9.08 -4.86
CA SER A 140 -0.95 -9.38 -4.83
C SER A 140 -0.17 -8.46 -5.77
N ILE A 141 1.01 -8.05 -5.35
CA ILE A 141 1.90 -7.16 -6.09
C ILE A 141 3.29 -7.75 -6.07
N SER A 142 3.91 -7.84 -7.24
CA SER A 142 5.30 -8.27 -7.40
C SER A 142 6.16 -7.10 -7.86
N LEU A 143 7.37 -7.03 -7.32
CA LEU A 143 8.38 -6.06 -7.72
C LEU A 143 9.60 -6.78 -8.27
N LYS A 144 10.23 -6.17 -9.28
CA LYS A 144 11.57 -6.51 -9.78
C LYS A 144 12.53 -5.35 -9.55
N PHE A 145 13.75 -5.68 -9.15
CA PHE A 145 14.82 -4.73 -8.97
C PHE A 145 15.60 -4.56 -10.27
N ARG A 146 15.66 -3.33 -10.78
CA ARG A 146 16.41 -2.94 -11.99
C ARG A 146 16.88 -1.50 -11.81
N ASP A 147 18.05 -1.17 -12.34
CA ASP A 147 18.57 0.20 -12.37
C ASP A 147 18.49 0.90 -11.01
N ASP A 148 18.93 0.19 -9.95
CA ASP A 148 18.92 0.62 -8.56
C ASP A 148 17.55 0.99 -7.97
N ASN A 149 16.45 0.55 -8.62
CA ASN A 149 15.08 0.79 -8.18
C ASN A 149 14.22 -0.47 -8.22
N TRP A 150 13.13 -0.46 -7.45
CA TRP A 150 12.09 -1.47 -7.48
C TRP A 150 10.93 -1.01 -8.34
N TYR A 151 10.60 -1.81 -9.35
CA TYR A 151 9.47 -1.56 -10.26
C TYR A 151 8.41 -2.64 -10.11
N ILE A 152 7.15 -2.25 -10.23
CA ILE A 152 6.02 -3.18 -10.29
C ILE A 152 6.15 -3.99 -11.59
N ASP A 153 6.19 -5.31 -11.42
CA ASP A 153 6.23 -6.29 -12.50
C ASP A 153 4.85 -6.91 -12.71
N GLN A 154 4.08 -7.05 -11.63
CA GLN A 154 2.77 -7.68 -11.67
C GLN A 154 1.82 -7.13 -10.60
N ILE A 155 0.54 -6.98 -10.95
CA ILE A 155 -0.58 -6.72 -10.04
C ILE A 155 -1.69 -7.72 -10.33
N ASN A 156 -2.15 -8.43 -9.29
CA ASN A 156 -3.35 -9.26 -9.35
C ASN A 156 -4.38 -8.76 -8.34
N LEU A 157 -5.61 -8.62 -8.80
CA LEU A 157 -6.79 -8.16 -8.07
C LEU A 157 -7.94 -9.15 -8.35
N ASN A 158 -8.12 -10.18 -7.47
CA ASN A 158 -9.05 -11.30 -7.68
C ASN A 158 -9.84 -11.69 -6.42
#